data_954cce570c9bec33e84c54c2fb1b417e
#
_entry.id   954cce570c9bec33e84c54c2fb1b417e
#
_cell.length_a   1.000
_cell.length_b   1.000
_cell.length_c   1.000
_cell.angle_alpha   90.00
_cell.angle_beta   90.00
_cell.angle_gamma   90.00
#
_symmetry.space_group_name_H-M   'P 1'
#
loop_
_entity.id
_entity.type
_entity.pdbx_description
1 polymer ?
#
loop_
_entity_poly.entity_id
_entity_poly.type
_entity_poly.pdbx_seq_one_letter_code
_entity_poly.pdbx_strand_id
1 'polypeptide(L)'
;MNDIRRGTAAVLKAEDRFTISRTFTEDDVRAFTRVTRDHNPIHSDRRFVELKGFAAPICHGLLVGGMITEIGGQMGWLASGMNFRFKLPVYPNDTITCRCTLSSVDENHRAVAEAVFTNQRGEIVLEASLYGVLPNSRERGVLRALVESSV
;
A
#
# COMPACT_ATOMS: atom_id res chain seq x y z
N MET A 1 12.52 -10.33 6.58
CA MET A 1 11.29 -9.86 7.26
C MET A 1 11.52 -8.42 7.67
N ASN A 2 10.59 -7.57 7.30
CA ASN A 2 10.75 -6.11 7.39
C ASN A 2 10.63 -5.62 8.85
N ASP A 3 11.30 -4.54 9.21
CA ASP A 3 11.30 -3.95 10.57
C ASP A 3 9.89 -3.58 11.08
N ILE A 4 8.92 -3.39 10.19
CA ILE A 4 7.53 -3.08 10.54
C ILE A 4 6.96 -4.16 11.46
N ARG A 5 7.06 -5.46 11.13
CA ARG A 5 6.52 -6.54 11.97
C ARG A 5 7.19 -6.62 13.34
N ARG A 6 8.49 -6.34 13.42
CA ARG A 6 9.21 -6.28 14.71
C ARG A 6 8.69 -5.15 15.57
N GLY A 7 8.42 -3.97 14.99
CA GLY A 7 7.85 -2.83 15.70
C GLY A 7 6.39 -3.05 16.12
N THR A 8 5.60 -3.78 15.35
CA THR A 8 4.16 -3.99 15.59
C THR A 8 3.84 -5.12 16.58
N ALA A 9 4.84 -5.82 17.10
CA ALA A 9 4.68 -6.65 18.30
C ALA A 9 4.32 -5.82 19.55
N ALA A 10 4.53 -4.49 19.49
CA ALA A 10 4.06 -3.53 20.47
C ALA A 10 2.58 -3.16 20.25
N VAL A 11 2.01 -2.43 21.20
CA VAL A 11 0.66 -1.87 21.07
C VAL A 11 0.73 -0.65 20.15
N LEU A 12 0.04 -0.72 19.03
CA LEU A 12 -0.07 0.38 18.08
C LEU A 12 -1.05 1.44 18.58
N LYS A 13 -0.75 2.69 18.29
CA LYS A 13 -1.53 3.86 18.74
C LYS A 13 -1.60 4.93 17.65
N ALA A 14 -2.45 5.92 17.86
CA ALA A 14 -2.49 7.10 17.00
C ALA A 14 -1.09 7.74 16.89
N GLU A 15 -0.81 8.34 15.75
CA GLU A 15 0.46 8.95 15.34
C GLU A 15 1.59 7.96 15.01
N ASP A 16 1.40 6.64 15.17
CA ASP A 16 2.38 5.67 14.67
C ASP A 16 2.46 5.73 13.14
N ARG A 17 3.70 5.73 12.63
CA ARG A 17 4.02 5.96 11.22
C ARG A 17 4.81 4.81 10.63
N PHE A 18 4.48 4.49 9.38
CA PHE A 18 5.12 3.43 8.61
C PHE A 18 5.47 3.96 7.23
N THR A 19 6.66 3.61 6.74
CA THR A 19 7.11 4.04 5.42
C THR A 19 7.71 2.86 4.68
N ILE A 20 7.27 2.65 3.44
CA ILE A 20 7.86 1.69 2.52
C ILE A 20 8.06 2.34 1.15
N SER A 21 9.01 1.83 0.37
CA SER A 21 9.26 2.29 -1.00
C SER A 21 9.37 1.10 -1.93
N ARG A 22 8.87 1.26 -3.16
CA ARG A 22 8.93 0.25 -4.20
C ARG A 22 9.08 0.90 -5.57
N THR A 23 9.94 0.33 -6.42
CA THR A 23 9.98 0.63 -7.85
C THR A 23 9.12 -0.37 -8.58
N PHE A 24 8.12 0.12 -9.32
CA PHE A 24 7.24 -0.73 -10.14
C PHE A 24 7.86 -0.97 -11.50
N THR A 25 7.82 -2.20 -11.97
CA THR A 25 8.34 -2.62 -13.26
C THR A 25 7.21 -2.96 -14.23
N GLU A 26 7.55 -3.10 -15.52
CA GLU A 26 6.58 -3.62 -16.50
C GLU A 26 6.14 -5.06 -16.18
N ASP A 27 7.02 -5.87 -15.55
CA ASP A 27 6.68 -7.22 -15.11
C ASP A 27 5.63 -7.21 -14.00
N ASP A 28 5.70 -6.23 -13.08
CA ASP A 28 4.67 -6.05 -12.04
C ASP A 28 3.31 -5.70 -12.68
N VAL A 29 3.30 -4.82 -13.67
CA VAL A 29 2.08 -4.45 -14.42
C VAL A 29 1.50 -5.69 -15.11
N ARG A 30 2.33 -6.47 -15.81
CA ARG A 30 1.89 -7.72 -16.46
C ARG A 30 1.36 -8.76 -15.46
N ALA A 31 2.04 -8.91 -14.32
CA ALA A 31 1.61 -9.82 -13.26
C ALA A 31 0.25 -9.40 -12.69
N PHE A 32 0.07 -8.12 -12.41
CA PHE A 32 -1.19 -7.57 -11.89
C PHE A 32 -2.33 -7.73 -12.89
N THR A 33 -2.09 -7.45 -14.19
CA THR A 33 -3.06 -7.71 -15.26
C THR A 33 -3.52 -9.18 -15.28
N ARG A 34 -2.59 -10.13 -15.13
CA ARG A 34 -2.94 -11.57 -15.11
C ARG A 34 -3.84 -11.93 -13.93
N VAL A 35 -3.57 -11.35 -12.75
CA VAL A 35 -4.33 -11.65 -11.54
C VAL A 35 -5.71 -11.00 -11.57
N THR A 36 -5.79 -9.74 -11.95
CA THR A 36 -7.03 -8.94 -11.92
C THR A 36 -7.87 -9.10 -13.17
N ARG A 37 -7.26 -9.56 -14.30
CA ARG A 37 -7.84 -9.55 -15.65
C ARG A 37 -8.21 -8.14 -16.13
N ASP A 38 -7.56 -7.13 -15.59
CA ASP A 38 -7.71 -5.75 -16.07
C ASP A 38 -6.86 -5.54 -17.32
N HIS A 39 -7.51 -5.71 -18.47
CA HIS A 39 -6.94 -5.53 -19.81
C HIS A 39 -7.21 -4.14 -20.39
N ASN A 40 -7.43 -3.12 -19.53
CA ASN A 40 -7.61 -1.76 -20.02
C ASN A 40 -6.38 -1.34 -20.83
N PRO A 41 -6.52 -0.92 -22.09
CA PRO A 41 -5.39 -0.57 -22.96
C PRO A 41 -4.56 0.61 -22.45
N ILE A 42 -5.02 1.34 -21.44
CA ILE A 42 -4.25 2.38 -20.77
C ILE A 42 -2.98 1.83 -20.09
N HIS A 43 -2.94 0.52 -19.83
CA HIS A 43 -1.80 -0.17 -19.20
C HIS A 43 -0.85 -0.83 -20.21
N SER A 44 -1.18 -0.85 -21.51
CA SER A 44 -0.43 -1.64 -22.49
C SER A 44 -0.34 -1.04 -23.90
N ASP A 45 -1.27 -0.20 -24.32
CA ASP A 45 -1.33 0.30 -25.71
C ASP A 45 -0.95 1.79 -25.77
N ARG A 46 0.20 2.06 -26.38
CA ARG A 46 0.73 3.43 -26.53
C ARG A 46 -0.22 4.37 -27.26
N ARG A 47 -0.92 3.88 -28.28
CA ARG A 47 -1.87 4.67 -29.06
C ARG A 47 -3.04 5.15 -28.21
N PHE A 48 -3.51 4.26 -27.30
CA PHE A 48 -4.61 4.58 -26.39
C PHE A 48 -4.20 5.61 -25.33
N VAL A 49 -3.00 5.47 -24.76
CA VAL A 49 -2.53 6.40 -23.72
C VAL A 49 -2.25 7.80 -24.27
N GLU A 50 -1.77 7.90 -25.52
CA GLU A 50 -1.58 9.19 -26.22
C GLU A 50 -2.90 9.95 -26.37
N LEU A 51 -4.01 9.26 -26.71
CA LEU A 51 -5.35 9.85 -26.75
C LEU A 51 -5.85 10.32 -25.39
N LYS A 52 -5.35 9.74 -24.30
CA LYS A 52 -5.64 10.14 -22.92
C LYS A 52 -4.70 11.23 -22.39
N GLY A 53 -3.71 11.63 -23.16
CA GLY A 53 -2.73 12.66 -22.79
C GLY A 53 -1.62 12.16 -21.86
N PHE A 54 -1.39 10.83 -21.78
CA PHE A 54 -0.29 10.26 -21.01
C PHE A 54 0.94 10.01 -21.90
N ALA A 55 2.12 10.09 -21.28
CA ALA A 55 3.39 9.92 -21.99
C ALA A 55 3.70 8.46 -22.36
N ALA A 56 3.15 7.50 -21.61
CA ALA A 56 3.37 6.05 -21.79
C ALA A 56 2.26 5.26 -21.08
N PRO A 57 2.15 3.92 -21.30
CA PRO A 57 1.30 3.07 -20.49
C PRO A 57 1.60 3.23 -19.00
N ILE A 58 0.55 3.31 -18.19
CA ILE A 58 0.64 3.57 -16.75
C ILE A 58 0.44 2.31 -15.93
N CYS A 59 0.96 2.30 -14.70
CA CYS A 59 0.66 1.27 -13.73
C CYS A 59 -0.81 1.29 -13.33
N HIS A 60 -1.38 0.13 -12.98
CA HIS A 60 -2.72 0.07 -12.39
C HIS A 60 -2.76 0.83 -11.06
N GLY A 61 -3.79 1.63 -10.86
CA GLY A 61 -3.94 2.37 -9.60
C GLY A 61 -3.96 1.45 -8.38
N LEU A 62 -4.66 0.30 -8.48
CA LEU A 62 -4.72 -0.69 -7.40
C LEU A 62 -3.41 -1.48 -7.21
N LEU A 63 -2.55 -1.59 -8.23
CA LEU A 63 -1.19 -2.12 -8.06
C LEU A 63 -0.39 -1.19 -7.13
N VAL A 64 -0.42 0.10 -7.41
CA VAL A 64 0.25 1.12 -6.58
C VAL A 64 -0.38 1.20 -5.19
N GLY A 65 -1.70 1.29 -5.11
CA GLY A 65 -2.44 1.31 -3.85
C GLY A 65 -2.22 0.05 -3.01
N GLY A 66 -1.97 -1.09 -3.67
CA GLY A 66 -1.65 -2.37 -3.05
C GLY A 66 -0.41 -2.35 -2.15
N MET A 67 0.48 -1.35 -2.26
CA MET A 67 1.60 -1.19 -1.32
C MET A 67 1.13 -1.14 0.15
N ILE A 68 -0.06 -0.59 0.40
CA ILE A 68 -0.58 -0.49 1.77
C ILE A 68 -0.82 -1.87 2.39
N THR A 69 -1.07 -2.90 1.58
CA THR A 69 -1.28 -4.26 2.08
C THR A 69 0.00 -4.87 2.65
N GLU A 70 1.18 -4.44 2.21
CA GLU A 70 2.45 -4.83 2.82
C GLU A 70 2.54 -4.30 4.25
N ILE A 71 2.21 -3.03 4.47
CA ILE A 71 2.17 -2.42 5.81
C ILE A 71 1.13 -3.14 6.66
N GLY A 72 -0.12 -3.20 6.20
CA GLY A 72 -1.23 -3.81 6.92
C GLY A 72 -1.00 -5.30 7.23
N GLY A 73 -0.44 -6.06 6.29
CA GLY A 73 -0.13 -7.48 6.46
C GLY A 73 0.95 -7.72 7.53
N GLN A 74 1.94 -6.84 7.63
CA GLN A 74 2.96 -6.93 8.68
C GLN A 74 2.42 -6.55 10.06
N MET A 75 1.48 -5.61 10.11
CA MET A 75 0.79 -5.21 11.35
C MET A 75 -0.25 -6.23 11.81
N GLY A 76 -0.67 -7.15 10.94
CA GLY A 76 -1.82 -8.01 11.17
C GLY A 76 -3.15 -7.25 11.15
N TRP A 77 -3.22 -6.13 10.44
CA TRP A 77 -4.42 -5.31 10.34
C TRP A 77 -5.46 -5.97 9.44
N LEU A 78 -6.64 -6.21 9.95
CA LEU A 78 -7.79 -6.65 9.16
C LEU A 78 -8.51 -5.42 8.61
N ALA A 79 -8.22 -5.08 7.36
CA ALA A 79 -8.85 -3.95 6.69
C ALA A 79 -10.35 -4.23 6.43
N SER A 80 -11.19 -3.26 6.75
CA SER A 80 -12.65 -3.28 6.49
C SER A 80 -13.07 -2.29 5.41
N GLY A 81 -12.22 -1.33 5.07
CA GLY A 81 -12.48 -0.36 4.03
C GLY A 81 -11.23 0.38 3.60
N MET A 82 -11.20 0.77 2.33
CA MET A 82 -10.14 1.58 1.74
C MET A 82 -10.77 2.55 0.76
N ASN A 83 -10.38 3.82 0.85
CA ASN A 83 -10.77 4.87 -0.09
C ASN A 83 -9.51 5.41 -0.74
N PHE A 84 -9.36 5.19 -2.05
CA PHE A 84 -8.23 5.65 -2.83
C PHE A 84 -8.58 6.85 -3.69
N ARG A 85 -7.71 7.86 -3.75
CA ARG A 85 -7.78 8.99 -4.67
C ARG A 85 -6.51 9.03 -5.50
N PHE A 86 -6.64 8.69 -6.77
CA PHE A 86 -5.56 8.73 -7.75
C PHE A 86 -5.35 10.17 -8.24
N LYS A 87 -4.16 10.72 -8.01
CA LYS A 87 -3.84 12.13 -8.32
C LYS A 87 -3.05 12.28 -9.61
N LEU A 88 -2.02 11.46 -9.78
CA LEU A 88 -1.12 11.49 -10.93
C LEU A 88 -0.87 10.06 -11.44
N PRO A 89 -0.58 9.89 -12.75
CA PRO A 89 -0.18 8.60 -13.28
C PRO A 89 1.14 8.14 -12.68
N VAL A 90 1.27 6.83 -12.47
CA VAL A 90 2.53 6.18 -12.11
C VAL A 90 2.99 5.37 -13.32
N TYR A 91 4.21 5.58 -13.76
CA TYR A 91 4.79 4.87 -14.89
C TYR A 91 5.67 3.70 -14.43
N PRO A 92 5.84 2.66 -15.24
CA PRO A 92 6.86 1.66 -14.99
C PRO A 92 8.24 2.33 -14.78
N ASN A 93 8.99 1.83 -13.81
CA ASN A 93 10.26 2.36 -13.29
C ASN A 93 10.15 3.60 -12.38
N ASP A 94 8.96 4.11 -12.12
CA ASP A 94 8.78 5.06 -11.02
C ASP A 94 8.99 4.36 -9.67
N THR A 95 9.66 5.07 -8.76
CA THR A 95 9.82 4.65 -7.37
C THR A 95 8.81 5.38 -6.50
N ILE A 96 7.92 4.63 -5.89
CA ILE A 96 6.85 5.16 -5.05
C ILE A 96 7.19 4.93 -3.58
N THR A 97 7.06 5.97 -2.78
CA THR A 97 7.15 5.91 -1.32
C THR A 97 5.76 6.09 -0.72
N CYS A 98 5.31 5.09 0.03
CA CYS A 98 4.05 5.12 0.79
C CYS A 98 4.38 5.46 2.24
N ARG A 99 3.78 6.54 2.74
CA ARG A 99 3.80 6.93 4.17
C ARG A 99 2.40 6.76 4.73
N CYS A 100 2.26 5.87 5.70
CA CYS A 100 1.00 5.56 6.38
C CYS A 100 1.09 6.02 7.83
N THR A 101 0.08 6.73 8.30
CA THR A 101 -0.02 7.21 9.69
C THR A 101 -1.34 6.74 10.28
N LEU A 102 -1.31 6.13 11.45
CA LEU A 102 -2.53 5.82 12.21
C LEU A 102 -3.11 7.12 12.74
N SER A 103 -4.32 7.49 12.30
CA SER A 103 -5.00 8.72 12.74
C SER A 103 -5.74 8.51 14.05
N SER A 104 -6.27 7.31 14.28
CA SER A 104 -6.96 6.93 15.50
C SER A 104 -6.90 5.44 15.74
N VAL A 105 -6.93 5.05 17.01
CA VAL A 105 -7.13 3.67 17.47
C VAL A 105 -8.04 3.73 18.68
N ASP A 106 -9.17 3.03 18.64
CA ASP A 106 -10.11 2.98 19.76
C ASP A 106 -9.86 1.78 20.70
N GLU A 107 -10.63 1.71 21.78
CA GLU A 107 -10.56 0.64 22.80
C GLU A 107 -10.90 -0.75 22.24
N ASN A 108 -11.62 -0.83 21.12
CA ASN A 108 -11.96 -2.07 20.42
C ASN A 108 -10.96 -2.39 19.31
N HIS A 109 -9.80 -1.77 19.30
CA HIS A 109 -8.76 -1.90 18.29
C HIS A 109 -9.18 -1.46 16.87
N ARG A 110 -10.29 -0.76 16.71
CA ARG A 110 -10.67 -0.16 15.43
C ARG A 110 -9.72 0.99 15.15
N ALA A 111 -9.15 0.99 13.97
CA ALA A 111 -8.16 1.98 13.58
C ALA A 111 -8.55 2.65 12.26
N VAL A 112 -8.20 3.91 12.16
CA VAL A 112 -8.23 4.69 10.93
C VAL A 112 -6.79 5.10 10.61
N ALA A 113 -6.40 5.03 9.34
CA ALA A 113 -5.11 5.51 8.89
C ALA A 113 -5.24 6.32 7.61
N GLU A 114 -4.32 7.25 7.44
CA GLU A 114 -4.14 8.01 6.22
C GLU A 114 -2.80 7.62 5.58
N ALA A 115 -2.80 7.42 4.27
CA ALA A 115 -1.60 7.11 3.53
C ALA A 115 -1.41 8.08 2.36
N VAL A 116 -0.18 8.53 2.18
CA VAL A 116 0.24 9.40 1.09
C VAL A 116 1.35 8.68 0.31
N PHE A 117 1.17 8.62 -0.99
CA PHE A 117 2.11 7.98 -1.91
C PHE A 117 2.75 9.06 -2.78
N THR A 118 4.06 9.12 -2.77
CA THR A 118 4.83 10.07 -3.57
C THR A 118 5.77 9.36 -4.52
N ASN A 119 5.98 9.94 -5.71
CA ASN A 119 6.99 9.44 -6.65
C ASN A 119 8.40 9.95 -6.26
N GLN A 120 9.41 9.59 -7.06
CA GLN A 120 10.80 9.99 -6.86
C GLN A 120 11.05 11.51 -6.95
N ARG A 121 10.10 12.27 -7.51
CA ARG A 121 10.14 13.74 -7.57
C ARG A 121 9.44 14.41 -6.38
N GLY A 122 8.89 13.61 -5.44
CA GLY A 122 8.13 14.11 -4.30
C GLY A 122 6.69 14.53 -4.62
N GLU A 123 6.21 14.22 -5.82
CA GLU A 123 4.82 14.53 -6.23
C GLU A 123 3.86 13.48 -5.66
N ILE A 124 2.73 13.93 -5.12
CA ILE A 124 1.68 13.03 -4.61
C ILE A 124 0.97 12.36 -5.79
N VAL A 125 1.09 11.05 -5.88
CA VAL A 125 0.46 10.24 -6.93
C VAL A 125 -0.84 9.59 -6.47
N LEU A 126 -0.98 9.31 -5.17
CA LEU A 126 -2.14 8.67 -4.59
C LEU A 126 -2.28 9.06 -3.11
N GLU A 127 -3.52 9.21 -2.66
CA GLU A 127 -3.89 9.35 -1.24
C GLU A 127 -4.90 8.26 -0.87
N ALA A 128 -4.84 7.76 0.36
CA ALA A 128 -5.78 6.75 0.83
C ALA A 128 -6.20 6.99 2.27
N SER A 129 -7.49 6.78 2.54
CA SER A 129 -8.02 6.64 3.90
C SER A 129 -8.39 5.17 4.13
N LEU A 130 -7.97 4.62 5.25
CA LEU A 130 -7.99 3.19 5.54
C LEU A 130 -8.70 2.94 6.86
N TYR A 131 -9.48 1.89 6.90
CA TYR A 131 -10.30 1.51 8.06
C TYR A 131 -10.12 0.03 8.34
N GLY A 132 -10.07 -0.36 9.60
CA GLY A 132 -9.97 -1.76 9.96
C GLY A 132 -9.75 -2.00 11.43
N VAL A 133 -9.40 -3.23 11.79
CA VAL A 133 -9.19 -3.67 13.17
C VAL A 133 -7.75 -4.15 13.33
N LEU A 134 -7.05 -3.59 14.30
CA LEU A 134 -5.70 -4.01 14.69
C LEU A 134 -5.75 -5.27 15.57
N PRO A 135 -4.66 -6.06 15.62
CA PRO A 135 -4.62 -7.27 16.42
C PRO A 135 -4.82 -7.01 17.91
N ASN A 136 -5.62 -7.86 18.54
CA ASN A 136 -5.75 -7.91 19.98
C ASN A 136 -4.50 -8.52 20.65
N SER A 137 -4.49 -8.65 21.99
CA SER A 137 -3.32 -9.14 22.73
C SER A 137 -2.95 -10.58 22.39
N ARG A 138 -3.93 -11.45 22.10
CA ARG A 138 -3.69 -12.86 21.72
C ARG A 138 -3.09 -12.96 20.33
N GLU A 139 -3.65 -12.23 19.39
CA GLU A 139 -3.16 -12.14 18.00
C GLU A 139 -1.75 -11.56 17.93
N ARG A 140 -1.44 -10.53 18.73
CA ARG A 140 -0.07 -10.00 18.86
C ARG A 140 0.90 -11.03 19.41
N GLY A 141 0.46 -11.92 20.28
CA GLY A 141 1.27 -13.05 20.75
C GLY A 141 1.71 -13.96 19.61
N VAL A 142 0.80 -14.28 18.67
CA VAL A 142 1.12 -15.06 17.47
C VAL A 142 2.08 -14.30 16.56
N LEU A 143 1.85 -13.00 16.33
CA LEU A 143 2.74 -12.18 15.50
C LEU A 143 4.18 -12.14 16.07
N ARG A 144 4.34 -12.08 17.39
CA ARG A 144 5.67 -12.16 18.05
C ARG A 144 6.35 -13.49 17.78
N ALA A 145 5.63 -14.60 17.98
CA ALA A 145 6.17 -15.93 17.72
C ALA A 145 6.62 -16.11 16.26
N LEU A 146 5.89 -15.54 15.30
CA LEU A 146 6.29 -15.54 13.88
C LEU A 146 7.59 -14.76 13.61
N VAL A 147 7.86 -13.69 14.35
CA VAL A 147 9.13 -12.95 14.25
C VAL A 147 10.28 -13.78 14.80
N GLU A 148 10.08 -14.39 15.96
CA GLU A 148 11.11 -15.19 16.65
C GLU A 148 11.47 -16.46 15.86
N SER A 149 10.50 -17.10 15.20
CA SER A 149 10.73 -18.31 14.40
C SER A 149 11.38 -18.05 13.03
N SER A 150 11.55 -16.79 12.64
CA SER A 150 12.14 -16.39 11.35
C SER A 150 13.60 -15.93 11.48
N VAL A 151 14.20 -16.11 12.64
CA VAL A 151 15.63 -15.91 12.98
C VAL A 151 16.34 -17.30 13.07
#